data_5a2db41a3edc6d60b03797bdd830383b
#
_entry.id   5a2db41a3edc6d60b03797bdd830383b
#
_cell.length_a   1.000
_cell.length_b   1.000
_cell.length_c   1.000
_cell.angle_alpha   90.00
_cell.angle_beta   90.00
_cell.angle_gamma   90.00
#
_symmetry.space_group_name_H-M   'P 1'
#
loop_
_entity.id
_entity.type
_entity.pdbx_description
1 polymer ?
#
loop_
_entity_poly.entity_id
_entity_poly.type
_entity_poly.pdbx_seq_one_letter_code
_entity_poly.pdbx_strand_id
1 'polypeptide(L)'
;MQAALDGLKEIRVFNIKDQFYGRLEKLTANITARTSCKVTLHDLSDERALYDSIETSDILTNGTSVGMAPNTDACLIKNTDVFRKELIVSDVIYNPEQTKLLKLASEKGCPTFNGLYMLLYQGAAAFKIWTGQDMPVDIIKEKYFTR
;
A
#
# COMPACT_ATOMS: atom_id res chain seq x y z
N MET A 1 2.74 15.58 3.51
CA MET A 1 3.55 14.34 3.56
C MET A 1 4.21 14.15 4.92
N GLN A 2 4.79 15.20 5.53
CA GLN A 2 5.40 15.14 6.87
C GLN A 2 4.44 14.55 7.92
N ALA A 3 3.25 15.15 8.08
CA ALA A 3 2.28 14.72 9.09
C ALA A 3 1.81 13.25 8.99
N ALA A 4 1.85 12.67 7.77
CA ALA A 4 1.48 11.27 7.57
C ALA A 4 2.56 10.28 8.03
N LEU A 5 3.80 10.74 8.19
CA LEU A 5 4.94 9.92 8.60
C LEU A 5 5.29 10.09 10.09
N ASP A 6 4.79 11.13 10.76
CA ASP A 6 5.13 11.47 12.15
C ASP A 6 4.67 10.38 13.15
N GLY A 7 3.73 9.52 12.78
CA GLY A 7 3.28 8.37 13.59
C GLY A 7 4.01 7.06 13.32
N LEU A 8 4.79 6.98 12.24
CA LEU A 8 5.47 5.76 11.84
C LEU A 8 6.86 5.67 12.48
N LYS A 9 7.15 4.54 13.13
CA LYS A 9 8.46 4.28 13.74
C LYS A 9 9.44 3.68 12.76
N GLU A 10 8.96 2.81 11.89
CA GLU A 10 9.78 2.11 10.90
C GLU A 10 9.00 1.84 9.62
N ILE A 11 9.66 2.00 8.46
CA ILE A 11 9.17 1.62 7.15
C ILE A 11 10.18 0.68 6.52
N ARG A 12 9.71 -0.50 6.06
CA ARG A 12 10.50 -1.46 5.31
C ARG A 12 9.98 -1.50 3.88
N VAL A 13 10.86 -1.21 2.92
CA VAL A 13 10.54 -1.15 1.50
C VAL A 13 11.15 -2.34 0.80
N PHE A 14 10.34 -3.10 0.05
CA PHE A 14 10.79 -4.21 -0.77
C PHE A 14 10.67 -3.85 -2.25
N ASN A 15 11.75 -4.04 -3.00
CA ASN A 15 11.83 -3.69 -4.42
C ASN A 15 11.84 -4.94 -5.30
N ILE A 16 11.07 -4.91 -6.39
CA ILE A 16 10.94 -6.02 -7.34
C ILE A 16 11.95 -5.93 -8.50
N LYS A 17 12.45 -4.73 -8.82
CA LYS A 17 13.25 -4.48 -10.03
C LYS A 17 14.42 -3.55 -9.76
N ASP A 18 15.62 -3.95 -10.16
CA ASP A 18 16.86 -3.18 -10.02
C ASP A 18 16.75 -1.75 -10.58
N GLN A 19 16.02 -1.56 -11.68
CA GLN A 19 15.88 -0.24 -12.31
C GLN A 19 15.26 0.84 -11.39
N PHE A 20 14.55 0.46 -10.33
CA PHE A 20 13.96 1.40 -9.38
C PHE A 20 14.77 1.55 -8.09
N TYR A 21 15.79 0.71 -7.89
CA TYR A 21 16.55 0.65 -6.65
C TYR A 21 17.15 2.02 -6.28
N GLY A 22 17.83 2.67 -7.20
CA GLY A 22 18.44 3.98 -6.96
C GLY A 22 17.44 5.11 -6.66
N ARG A 23 16.19 5.00 -7.15
CA ARG A 23 15.12 5.95 -6.79
C ARG A 23 14.62 5.70 -5.38
N LEU A 24 14.48 4.43 -5.00
CA LEU A 24 14.05 4.04 -3.65
C LEU A 24 15.13 4.36 -2.62
N GLU A 25 16.41 4.17 -2.92
CA GLU A 25 17.51 4.61 -2.05
C GLU A 25 17.44 6.12 -1.76
N LYS A 26 17.27 6.93 -2.81
CA LYS A 26 17.11 8.39 -2.64
C LYS A 26 15.88 8.74 -1.81
N LEU A 27 14.76 8.03 -2.02
CA LEU A 27 13.53 8.25 -1.25
C LEU A 27 13.72 7.87 0.22
N THR A 28 14.32 6.71 0.51
CA THR A 28 14.59 6.26 1.87
C THR A 28 15.52 7.22 2.60
N ALA A 29 16.59 7.67 1.93
CA ALA A 29 17.52 8.66 2.48
C ALA A 29 16.80 9.99 2.79
N ASN A 30 15.92 10.47 1.90
CA ASN A 30 15.15 11.70 2.12
C ASN A 30 14.18 11.59 3.29
N ILE A 31 13.49 10.45 3.45
CA ILE A 31 12.57 10.23 4.56
C ILE A 31 13.34 10.19 5.88
N THR A 32 14.42 9.42 5.94
CA THR A 32 15.27 9.30 7.12
C THR A 32 15.88 10.65 7.54
N ALA A 33 16.26 11.49 6.57
CA ALA A 33 16.83 12.80 6.85
C ALA A 33 15.80 13.84 7.36
N ARG A 34 14.51 13.65 7.09
CA ARG A 34 13.44 14.60 7.39
C ARG A 34 12.49 14.15 8.49
N THR A 35 12.59 12.92 8.93
CA THR A 35 11.72 12.32 9.94
C THR A 35 12.53 11.50 10.93
N SER A 36 11.94 11.17 12.07
CA SER A 36 12.51 10.20 13.02
C SER A 36 12.23 8.74 12.62
N CYS A 37 11.58 8.52 11.47
CA CYS A 37 11.23 7.21 10.99
C CYS A 37 12.46 6.46 10.45
N LYS A 38 12.70 5.25 10.93
CA LYS A 38 13.71 4.36 10.36
C LYS A 38 13.19 3.78 9.06
N VAL A 39 13.92 3.94 7.96
CA VAL A 39 13.55 3.37 6.65
C VAL A 39 14.63 2.41 6.19
N THR A 40 14.24 1.20 5.83
CA THR A 40 15.13 0.18 5.28
C THR A 40 14.64 -0.28 3.91
N LEU A 41 15.57 -0.55 3.01
CA LEU A 41 15.31 -1.05 1.67
C LEU A 41 15.84 -2.48 1.56
N HIS A 42 15.01 -3.39 1.08
CA HIS A 42 15.32 -4.81 0.93
C HIS A 42 15.04 -5.27 -0.50
N ASP A 43 15.73 -6.33 -0.91
CA ASP A 43 15.40 -7.05 -2.14
C ASP A 43 14.18 -7.97 -1.88
N LEU A 44 13.19 -7.90 -2.75
CA LEU A 44 12.00 -8.75 -2.62
C LEU A 44 12.31 -10.25 -2.85
N SER A 45 13.41 -10.58 -3.51
CA SER A 45 13.86 -11.96 -3.69
C SER A 45 14.37 -12.59 -2.39
N ASP A 46 14.70 -11.79 -1.37
CA ASP A 46 14.97 -12.27 -0.02
C ASP A 46 13.66 -12.61 0.71
N GLU A 47 13.12 -13.78 0.39
CA GLU A 47 11.86 -14.26 0.98
C GLU A 47 11.94 -14.32 2.52
N ARG A 48 13.11 -14.63 3.09
CA ARG A 48 13.27 -14.67 4.55
C ARG A 48 13.10 -13.27 5.14
N ALA A 49 13.83 -12.28 4.63
CA ALA A 49 13.71 -10.90 5.10
C ALA A 49 12.28 -10.36 4.92
N LEU A 50 11.58 -10.75 3.84
CA LEU A 50 10.18 -10.39 3.60
C LEU A 50 9.27 -10.94 4.70
N TYR A 51 9.32 -12.23 4.98
CA TYR A 51 8.43 -12.86 5.95
C TYR A 51 8.74 -12.43 7.38
N ASP A 52 10.01 -12.36 7.78
CA ASP A 52 10.43 -11.82 9.09
C ASP A 52 9.96 -10.37 9.28
N SER A 53 9.95 -9.58 8.20
CA SER A 53 9.45 -8.21 8.21
C SER A 53 7.93 -8.15 8.37
N ILE A 54 7.17 -9.01 7.69
CA ILE A 54 5.71 -9.07 7.80
C ILE A 54 5.29 -9.48 9.22
N GLU A 55 5.97 -10.48 9.81
CA GLU A 55 5.66 -10.96 11.15
C GLU A 55 5.75 -9.88 12.24
N THR A 56 6.64 -8.92 12.05
CA THR A 56 6.88 -7.82 13.01
C THR A 56 6.25 -6.48 12.59
N SER A 57 5.46 -6.45 11.51
CA SER A 57 4.82 -5.23 11.01
C SER A 57 3.36 -5.14 11.47
N ASP A 58 2.88 -3.92 11.67
CA ASP A 58 1.45 -3.64 11.93
C ASP A 58 0.68 -3.46 10.62
N ILE A 59 1.36 -3.03 9.55
CA ILE A 59 0.75 -2.74 8.25
C ILE A 59 1.60 -3.34 7.13
N LEU A 60 0.96 -4.06 6.21
CA LEU A 60 1.51 -4.53 4.94
C LEU A 60 0.81 -3.81 3.79
N THR A 61 1.55 -3.12 2.93
CA THR A 61 0.98 -2.43 1.77
C THR A 61 1.60 -2.94 0.46
N ASN A 62 0.76 -3.41 -0.45
CA ASN A 62 1.17 -3.66 -1.83
C ASN A 62 1.09 -2.36 -2.64
N GLY A 63 2.24 -1.79 -2.98
CA GLY A 63 2.37 -0.63 -3.86
C GLY A 63 2.74 -0.99 -5.31
N THR A 64 2.64 -2.28 -5.68
CA THR A 64 3.01 -2.79 -7.01
C THR A 64 1.78 -3.02 -7.88
N SER A 65 2.00 -3.39 -9.15
CA SER A 65 0.92 -3.82 -10.05
C SER A 65 0.61 -5.33 -9.97
N VAL A 66 1.21 -6.07 -9.04
CA VAL A 66 0.96 -7.50 -8.91
C VAL A 66 -0.43 -7.75 -8.32
N GLY A 67 -1.26 -8.48 -9.04
CA GLY A 67 -2.69 -8.68 -8.70
C GLY A 67 -3.65 -7.73 -9.40
N MET A 68 -3.14 -6.76 -10.18
CA MET A 68 -3.95 -5.88 -11.03
C MET A 68 -4.37 -6.61 -12.32
N ALA A 69 -5.53 -6.26 -12.86
CA ALA A 69 -5.98 -6.76 -14.15
C ALA A 69 -4.92 -6.50 -15.25
N PRO A 70 -4.67 -7.44 -16.20
CA PRO A 70 -5.39 -8.70 -16.40
C PRO A 70 -4.92 -9.87 -15.52
N ASN A 71 -3.79 -9.77 -14.81
CA ASN A 71 -3.17 -10.86 -14.05
C ASN A 71 -3.64 -10.88 -12.57
N THR A 72 -4.93 -10.98 -12.37
CA THR A 72 -5.58 -10.90 -11.05
C THR A 72 -5.23 -12.04 -10.10
N ASP A 73 -4.77 -13.18 -10.62
CA ASP A 73 -4.38 -14.35 -9.82
C ASP A 73 -2.95 -14.26 -9.24
N ALA A 74 -2.20 -13.21 -9.61
CA ALA A 74 -0.86 -13.02 -9.08
C ALA A 74 -0.90 -12.49 -7.64
N CYS A 75 0.02 -12.99 -6.80
CA CYS A 75 0.21 -12.52 -5.43
C CYS A 75 1.70 -12.61 -5.07
N LEU A 76 2.22 -11.60 -4.38
CA LEU A 76 3.60 -11.57 -3.90
C LEU A 76 3.81 -12.46 -2.68
N ILE A 77 2.78 -12.61 -1.85
CA ILE A 77 2.84 -13.39 -0.61
C ILE A 77 2.35 -14.81 -0.92
N LYS A 78 3.26 -15.77 -0.87
CA LYS A 78 2.98 -17.20 -1.12
C LYS A 78 2.60 -17.93 0.16
N ASN A 79 3.31 -17.63 1.25
CA ASN A 79 3.02 -18.20 2.56
C ASN A 79 1.96 -17.36 3.28
N THR A 80 0.76 -17.91 3.42
CA THR A 80 -0.37 -17.22 4.05
C THR A 80 -0.37 -17.30 5.59
N ASP A 81 0.55 -18.04 6.19
CA ASP A 81 0.61 -18.16 7.66
C ASP A 81 1.15 -16.89 8.33
N VAL A 82 1.76 -15.99 7.55
CA VAL A 82 2.19 -14.66 8.03
C VAL A 82 1.03 -13.70 8.27
N PHE A 83 -0.16 -13.99 7.73
CA PHE A 83 -1.35 -13.18 7.97
C PHE A 83 -1.93 -13.47 9.36
N ARG A 84 -1.96 -12.47 10.20
CA ARG A 84 -2.52 -12.51 11.55
C ARG A 84 -3.57 -11.40 11.70
N LYS A 85 -4.50 -11.57 12.63
CA LYS A 85 -5.66 -10.68 12.80
C LYS A 85 -5.29 -9.21 13.10
N GLU A 86 -4.12 -9.00 13.67
CA GLU A 86 -3.60 -7.67 14.01
C GLU A 86 -2.94 -6.97 12.82
N LEU A 87 -2.55 -7.73 11.77
CA LEU A 87 -1.92 -7.16 10.57
C LEU A 87 -2.95 -6.50 9.68
N ILE A 88 -2.81 -5.21 9.45
CA ILE A 88 -3.59 -4.48 8.46
C ILE A 88 -2.96 -4.72 7.08
N VAL A 89 -3.74 -5.20 6.12
CA VAL A 89 -3.25 -5.43 4.76
C VAL A 89 -3.93 -4.49 3.79
N SER A 90 -3.14 -3.69 3.09
CA SER A 90 -3.62 -2.73 2.11
C SER A 90 -3.04 -2.97 0.72
N ASP A 91 -3.78 -2.57 -0.30
CA ASP A 91 -3.37 -2.64 -1.69
C ASP A 91 -3.73 -1.31 -2.38
N VAL A 92 -2.80 -0.75 -3.16
CA VAL A 92 -3.09 0.47 -3.94
C VAL A 92 -3.94 0.17 -5.19
N ILE A 93 -4.12 -1.10 -5.51
CA ILE A 93 -4.96 -1.57 -6.62
C ILE A 93 -6.44 -1.38 -6.25
N TYR A 94 -7.22 -0.86 -7.20
CA TYR A 94 -8.67 -0.69 -7.10
C TYR A 94 -9.44 -1.50 -8.15
N ASN A 95 -8.76 -2.08 -9.11
CA ASN A 95 -9.34 -2.98 -10.11
C ASN A 95 -8.44 -4.22 -10.30
N PRO A 96 -8.84 -5.40 -9.79
CA PRO A 96 -10.12 -5.70 -9.13
C PRO A 96 -10.24 -5.02 -7.75
N GLU A 97 -11.47 -4.86 -7.24
CA GLU A 97 -11.73 -4.30 -5.90
C GLU A 97 -11.12 -5.17 -4.78
N GLN A 98 -11.09 -6.49 -4.98
CA GLN A 98 -10.43 -7.43 -4.08
C GLN A 98 -9.34 -8.19 -4.85
N THR A 99 -8.09 -7.82 -4.63
CA THR A 99 -6.94 -8.55 -5.17
C THR A 99 -6.77 -9.89 -4.44
N LYS A 100 -6.01 -10.81 -5.04
CA LYS A 100 -5.70 -12.08 -4.38
C LYS A 100 -5.01 -11.89 -3.03
N LEU A 101 -4.15 -10.88 -2.89
CA LEU A 101 -3.53 -10.52 -1.62
C LEU A 101 -4.59 -10.20 -0.56
N LEU A 102 -5.52 -9.27 -0.87
CA LEU A 102 -6.56 -8.86 0.07
C LEU A 102 -7.51 -10.01 0.41
N LYS A 103 -7.84 -10.87 -0.58
CA LYS A 103 -8.66 -12.06 -0.35
C LYS A 103 -8.01 -13.01 0.66
N LEU A 104 -6.75 -13.39 0.42
CA LEU A 104 -6.01 -14.31 1.31
C LEU A 104 -5.86 -13.73 2.74
N ALA A 105 -5.59 -12.43 2.84
CA ALA A 105 -5.49 -11.74 4.12
C ALA A 105 -6.83 -11.72 4.88
N SER A 106 -7.94 -11.41 4.18
CA SER A 106 -9.27 -11.39 4.78
C SER A 106 -9.74 -12.76 5.25
N GLU A 107 -9.40 -13.83 4.52
CA GLU A 107 -9.68 -15.23 4.92
C GLU A 107 -8.97 -15.61 6.22
N LYS A 108 -7.82 -14.98 6.53
CA LYS A 108 -7.09 -15.15 7.80
C LYS A 108 -7.55 -14.16 8.90
N GLY A 109 -8.53 -13.30 8.59
CA GLY A 109 -9.12 -12.35 9.53
C GLY A 109 -8.38 -11.02 9.65
N CYS A 110 -7.48 -10.69 8.72
CA CYS A 110 -6.83 -9.38 8.66
C CYS A 110 -7.83 -8.28 8.27
N PRO A 111 -7.79 -7.08 8.86
CA PRO A 111 -8.39 -5.90 8.28
C PRO A 111 -7.76 -5.58 6.93
N THR A 112 -8.59 -5.34 5.89
CA THR A 112 -8.10 -5.11 4.52
C THR A 112 -8.64 -3.83 3.93
N PHE A 113 -7.81 -3.14 3.11
CA PHE A 113 -8.17 -1.91 2.41
C PHE A 113 -7.64 -1.96 0.97
N ASN A 114 -8.47 -1.53 0.00
CA ASN A 114 -8.07 -1.40 -1.40
C ASN A 114 -7.75 0.06 -1.78
N GLY A 115 -7.32 0.27 -3.04
CA GLY A 115 -6.94 1.59 -3.56
C GLY A 115 -8.10 2.52 -3.94
N LEU A 116 -9.35 2.12 -3.75
CA LEU A 116 -10.51 2.84 -4.26
C LEU A 116 -10.65 4.25 -3.66
N TYR A 117 -10.50 4.37 -2.35
CA TYR A 117 -10.54 5.69 -1.69
C TYR A 117 -9.33 6.56 -2.03
N MET A 118 -8.15 5.96 -2.25
CA MET A 118 -6.99 6.69 -2.74
C MET A 118 -7.28 7.30 -4.12
N LEU A 119 -7.93 6.54 -5.03
CA LEU A 119 -8.38 7.03 -6.33
C LEU A 119 -9.37 8.20 -6.18
N LEU A 120 -10.35 8.09 -5.28
CA LEU A 120 -11.35 9.13 -5.03
C LEU A 120 -10.69 10.44 -4.54
N TYR A 121 -9.86 10.36 -3.51
CA TYR A 121 -9.28 11.55 -2.90
C TYR A 121 -8.19 12.21 -3.77
N GLN A 122 -7.42 11.43 -4.54
CA GLN A 122 -6.52 12.03 -5.54
C GLN A 122 -7.29 12.77 -6.62
N GLY A 123 -8.44 12.22 -7.06
CA GLY A 123 -9.34 12.89 -8.00
C GLY A 123 -9.89 14.20 -7.43
N ALA A 124 -10.29 14.20 -6.17
CA ALA A 124 -10.76 15.41 -5.48
C ALA A 124 -9.67 16.49 -5.40
N ALA A 125 -8.43 16.09 -5.09
CA ALA A 125 -7.31 17.03 -5.07
C ALA A 125 -7.01 17.60 -6.46
N ALA A 126 -7.02 16.78 -7.50
CA ALA A 126 -6.83 17.22 -8.87
C ALA A 126 -7.97 18.17 -9.33
N PHE A 127 -9.23 17.84 -9.01
CA PHE A 127 -10.38 18.68 -9.30
C PHE A 127 -10.23 20.08 -8.69
N LYS A 128 -9.81 20.16 -7.42
CA LYS A 128 -9.56 21.43 -6.74
C LYS A 128 -8.45 22.24 -7.41
N ILE A 129 -7.37 21.61 -7.85
CA ILE A 129 -6.27 22.27 -8.56
C ILE A 129 -6.75 22.85 -9.89
N TRP A 130 -7.58 22.12 -10.64
CA TRP A 130 -8.03 22.53 -11.96
C TRP A 130 -9.16 23.55 -11.95
N THR A 131 -10.06 23.47 -10.96
CA THR A 131 -11.28 24.30 -10.94
C THR A 131 -11.30 25.37 -9.86
N GLY A 132 -10.41 25.29 -8.86
CA GLY A 132 -10.44 26.10 -7.66
C GLY A 132 -11.57 25.73 -6.67
N GLN A 133 -12.40 24.74 -6.99
CA GLN A 133 -13.55 24.33 -6.19
C GLN A 133 -13.33 22.99 -5.54
N ASP A 134 -14.02 22.74 -4.43
CA ASP A 134 -14.01 21.44 -3.78
C ASP A 134 -14.95 20.46 -4.50
N MET A 135 -14.48 19.25 -4.77
CA MET A 135 -15.28 18.18 -5.35
C MET A 135 -16.30 17.68 -4.30
N PRO A 136 -17.58 17.43 -4.66
CA PRO A 136 -18.57 16.90 -3.74
C PRO A 136 -18.33 15.40 -3.44
N VAL A 137 -17.29 15.13 -2.66
CA VAL A 137 -16.77 13.77 -2.39
C VAL A 137 -17.85 12.86 -1.80
N ASP A 138 -18.67 13.37 -0.87
CA ASP A 138 -19.68 12.55 -0.19
C ASP A 138 -20.76 12.07 -1.15
N ILE A 139 -21.21 12.94 -2.08
CA ILE A 139 -22.20 12.58 -3.13
C ILE A 139 -21.61 11.51 -4.07
N ILE A 140 -20.34 11.68 -4.47
CA ILE A 140 -19.67 10.72 -5.35
C ILE A 140 -19.47 9.39 -4.63
N LYS A 141 -19.07 9.43 -3.36
CA LYS A 141 -18.90 8.26 -2.52
C LYS A 141 -20.20 7.48 -2.39
N GLU A 142 -21.28 8.14 -2.00
CA GLU A 142 -22.59 7.52 -1.87
C GLU A 142 -23.08 6.87 -3.17
N LYS A 143 -22.88 7.56 -4.29
CA LYS A 143 -23.40 7.10 -5.59
C LYS A 143 -22.60 5.98 -6.24
N TYR A 144 -21.28 5.96 -6.05
CA TYR A 144 -20.38 5.09 -6.83
C TYR A 144 -19.49 4.15 -6.01
N PHE A 145 -19.38 4.38 -4.68
CA PHE A 145 -18.46 3.64 -3.82
C PHE A 145 -19.15 2.84 -2.70
N THR A 146 -20.47 3.03 -2.50
CA THR A 146 -21.30 2.19 -1.64
C THR A 146 -22.01 1.16 -2.50
N ARG A 147 -21.42 -0.01 -2.61
CA ARG A 147 -22.10 -1.21 -3.13
C ARG A 147 -22.23 -2.24 -2.03
#